data_2b665ee44e9922dd5b30caafcaa7fdc1
#
_entry.id   2b665ee44e9922dd5b30caafcaa7fdc1
#
_cell.length_a   1.000
_cell.length_b   1.000
_cell.length_c   1.000
_cell.angle_alpha   90.00
_cell.angle_beta   90.00
_cell.angle_gamma   90.00
#
_symmetry.space_group_name_H-M   'P 1'
#
loop_
_entity.id
_entity.type
_entity.pdbx_description
1 polymer ?
#
loop_
_entity_poly.entity_id
_entity_poly.type
_entity_poly.pdbx_seq_one_letter_code
_entity_poly.pdbx_strand_id
1 'polypeptide(L)'
;MNPTNQVAVVTGAGSGIGKACALALYRAGYRVVLAGRRAQALEAVAAQAGGGGEALLAVPTDVTQPAQVDALYAATLARFGRVDVLFNNASISANGIPFEELTYERWCAVVDTNLTGMFLCAQGAFRAMKAQSPRGGRIINNGSISAHAPRPDSAPYTATKHAVTGLTKSISLDGRAYDIACGQIDIGNAVTDMAARMATGVKQADGRIAPEAMLDVERVADAVVHMASLPLEANVQFMTIMATKMPFVGRG
;
A
#
# COMPACT_ATOMS: atom_id res chain seq x y z
N MET A 1 11.55 -10.52 16.82
CA MET A 1 10.87 -9.88 17.96
C MET A 1 9.39 -10.19 17.88
N ASN A 2 8.74 -10.43 19.00
CA ASN A 2 7.29 -10.68 18.99
C ASN A 2 6.59 -9.31 18.91
N PRO A 3 5.80 -8.98 17.86
CA PRO A 3 5.27 -7.63 17.63
C PRO A 3 4.07 -7.25 18.53
N THR A 4 3.86 -7.96 19.62
CA THR A 4 2.65 -7.89 20.47
C THR A 4 2.22 -6.51 20.99
N ASN A 5 3.03 -5.46 20.77
CA ASN A 5 2.68 -4.07 21.11
C ASN A 5 2.93 -3.10 19.95
N GLN A 6 3.37 -3.58 18.78
CA GLN A 6 3.61 -2.72 17.63
C GLN A 6 2.30 -2.41 16.89
N VAL A 7 2.19 -1.19 16.39
CA VAL A 7 1.00 -0.66 15.73
C VAL A 7 1.25 -0.50 14.24
N ALA A 8 0.45 -1.17 13.43
CA ALA A 8 0.49 -1.08 11.98
C ALA A 8 -0.74 -0.34 11.45
N VAL A 9 -0.53 0.71 10.68
CA VAL A 9 -1.57 1.42 9.91
C VAL A 9 -1.57 0.88 8.49
N VAL A 10 -2.74 0.45 8.00
CA VAL A 10 -2.91 -0.06 6.63
C VAL A 10 -3.91 0.80 5.89
N THR A 11 -3.49 1.50 4.83
CA THR A 11 -4.41 2.27 4.00
C THR A 11 -5.00 1.42 2.88
N GLY A 12 -6.25 1.68 2.50
CA GLY A 12 -6.98 0.82 1.56
C GLY A 12 -7.28 -0.57 2.14
N ALA A 13 -7.44 -0.69 3.46
CA ALA A 13 -7.57 -1.95 4.17
C ALA A 13 -8.91 -2.70 3.95
N GLY A 14 -9.90 -2.07 3.30
CA GLY A 14 -11.23 -2.64 3.14
C GLY A 14 -11.36 -3.71 2.05
N SER A 15 -10.36 -3.97 1.21
CA SER A 15 -10.41 -4.97 0.13
C SER A 15 -9.02 -5.33 -0.40
N GLY A 16 -8.95 -6.39 -1.21
CA GLY A 16 -7.76 -6.77 -1.99
C GLY A 16 -6.49 -6.91 -1.15
N ILE A 17 -5.39 -6.36 -1.65
CA ILE A 17 -4.06 -6.42 -1.01
C ILE A 17 -4.10 -5.80 0.40
N GLY A 18 -4.74 -4.62 0.56
CA GLY A 18 -4.80 -3.96 1.87
C GLY A 18 -5.49 -4.80 2.92
N LYS A 19 -6.62 -5.45 2.57
CA LYS A 19 -7.32 -6.39 3.45
C LYS A 19 -6.43 -7.58 3.83
N ALA A 20 -5.83 -8.25 2.85
CA ALA A 20 -4.99 -9.42 3.10
C ALA A 20 -3.79 -9.07 4.00
N CYS A 21 -3.10 -7.96 3.72
CA CYS A 21 -1.98 -7.49 4.53
C CYS A 21 -2.41 -7.10 5.95
N ALA A 22 -3.56 -6.43 6.11
CA ALA A 22 -4.07 -6.08 7.44
C ALA A 22 -4.35 -7.32 8.29
N LEU A 23 -5.01 -8.33 7.70
CA LEU A 23 -5.28 -9.60 8.39
C LEU A 23 -3.99 -10.37 8.69
N ALA A 24 -3.00 -10.37 7.80
CA ALA A 24 -1.72 -11.03 8.03
C ALA A 24 -0.90 -10.35 9.13
N LEU A 25 -0.85 -9.02 9.16
CA LEU A 25 -0.20 -8.25 10.23
C LEU A 25 -0.90 -8.51 11.58
N TYR A 26 -2.23 -8.55 11.60
CA TYR A 26 -2.98 -8.90 12.81
C TYR A 26 -2.64 -10.32 13.30
N ARG A 27 -2.64 -11.32 12.41
CA ARG A 27 -2.22 -12.70 12.73
C ARG A 27 -0.78 -12.78 13.22
N ALA A 28 0.10 -11.91 12.72
CA ALA A 28 1.49 -11.80 13.18
C ALA A 28 1.64 -11.10 14.55
N GLY A 29 0.54 -10.60 15.16
CA GLY A 29 0.52 -10.03 16.51
C GLY A 29 0.59 -8.51 16.57
N TYR A 30 0.48 -7.80 15.44
CA TYR A 30 0.38 -6.34 15.44
C TYR A 30 -1.01 -5.88 15.89
N ARG A 31 -1.07 -4.72 16.55
CA ARG A 31 -2.29 -3.92 16.62
C ARG A 31 -2.46 -3.25 15.26
N VAL A 32 -3.64 -3.36 14.64
CA VAL A 32 -3.82 -2.89 13.27
C VAL A 32 -4.90 -1.82 13.16
N VAL A 33 -4.56 -0.71 12.51
CA VAL A 33 -5.50 0.33 12.14
C VAL A 33 -5.88 0.13 10.67
N LEU A 34 -7.18 -0.10 10.45
CA LEU A 34 -7.78 -0.30 9.14
C LEU A 34 -8.26 1.05 8.61
N ALA A 35 -7.55 1.64 7.64
CA ALA A 35 -7.93 2.91 7.04
C ALA A 35 -8.49 2.72 5.62
N GLY A 36 -9.60 3.38 5.30
CA GLY A 36 -10.22 3.34 3.97
C GLY A 36 -11.56 4.05 3.97
N ARG A 37 -12.10 4.38 2.80
CA ARG A 37 -13.29 5.21 2.66
C ARG A 37 -14.60 4.55 3.13
N ARG A 38 -14.71 3.23 3.01
CA ARG A 38 -15.97 2.49 3.24
C ARG A 38 -15.97 1.87 4.64
N ALA A 39 -16.67 2.50 5.58
CA ALA A 39 -16.76 2.03 6.98
C ALA A 39 -17.18 0.55 7.07
N GLN A 40 -18.26 0.17 6.39
CA GLN A 40 -18.77 -1.20 6.39
C GLN A 40 -17.73 -2.24 5.90
N ALA A 41 -16.89 -1.88 4.91
CA ALA A 41 -15.85 -2.78 4.43
C ALA A 41 -14.73 -2.97 5.48
N LEU A 42 -14.39 -1.92 6.23
CA LEU A 42 -13.41 -2.01 7.33
C LEU A 42 -13.96 -2.84 8.48
N GLU A 43 -15.21 -2.64 8.85
CA GLU A 43 -15.91 -3.42 9.87
C GLU A 43 -16.00 -4.91 9.50
N ALA A 44 -16.28 -5.21 8.23
CA ALA A 44 -16.27 -6.59 7.74
C ALA A 44 -14.88 -7.25 7.84
N VAL A 45 -13.80 -6.50 7.60
CA VAL A 45 -12.43 -6.99 7.79
C VAL A 45 -12.13 -7.20 9.28
N ALA A 46 -12.56 -6.30 10.15
CA ALA A 46 -12.41 -6.47 11.59
C ALA A 46 -13.18 -7.69 12.11
N ALA A 47 -14.42 -7.90 11.63
CA ALA A 47 -15.23 -9.07 11.99
C ALA A 47 -14.56 -10.39 11.53
N GLN A 48 -13.97 -10.42 10.33
CA GLN A 48 -13.23 -11.58 9.80
C GLN A 48 -12.01 -11.95 10.66
N ALA A 49 -11.42 -10.97 11.34
CA ALA A 49 -10.31 -11.19 12.28
C ALA A 49 -10.77 -11.67 13.67
N GLY A 50 -12.01 -12.10 13.82
CA GLY A 50 -12.59 -12.55 15.09
C GLY A 50 -13.22 -11.43 15.91
N GLY A 51 -13.72 -10.38 15.27
CA GLY A 51 -14.38 -9.23 15.93
C GLY A 51 -13.39 -8.17 16.44
N GLY A 52 -12.12 -8.34 16.19
CA GLY A 52 -11.07 -7.33 16.37
C GLY A 52 -10.63 -7.04 17.79
N GLY A 53 -11.46 -7.24 18.79
CA GLY A 53 -11.09 -6.96 20.17
C GLY A 53 -10.41 -5.59 20.36
N GLU A 54 -9.48 -5.53 21.30
CA GLU A 54 -8.71 -4.29 21.57
C GLU A 54 -7.60 -4.00 20.57
N ALA A 55 -7.23 -4.94 19.69
CA ALA A 55 -6.08 -4.86 18.81
C ALA A 55 -6.41 -4.39 17.36
N LEU A 56 -7.69 -4.13 17.05
CA LEU A 56 -8.11 -3.57 15.76
C LEU A 56 -8.83 -2.25 15.92
N LEU A 57 -8.57 -1.30 15.02
CA LEU A 57 -9.26 -0.03 14.96
C LEU A 57 -9.63 0.27 13.49
N ALA A 58 -10.92 0.39 13.21
CA ALA A 58 -11.40 0.84 11.90
C ALA A 58 -11.56 2.38 11.90
N VAL A 59 -10.91 3.05 10.96
CA VAL A 59 -11.00 4.51 10.80
C VAL A 59 -11.37 4.84 9.36
N PRO A 60 -12.62 5.23 9.09
CA PRO A 60 -13.01 5.71 7.77
C PRO A 60 -12.16 6.90 7.35
N THR A 61 -11.44 6.76 6.23
CA THR A 61 -10.45 7.74 5.79
C THR A 61 -10.41 7.81 4.28
N ASP A 62 -10.63 8.99 3.72
CA ASP A 62 -10.22 9.32 2.35
C ASP A 62 -8.81 9.92 2.40
N VAL A 63 -7.83 9.20 1.85
CA VAL A 63 -6.43 9.62 1.87
C VAL A 63 -6.15 10.89 1.05
N THR A 64 -7.08 11.29 0.18
CA THR A 64 -6.98 12.56 -0.58
C THR A 64 -7.35 13.79 0.24
N GLN A 65 -7.88 13.60 1.46
CA GLN A 65 -8.34 14.67 2.34
C GLN A 65 -7.39 14.85 3.53
N PRO A 66 -6.56 15.91 3.57
CA PRO A 66 -5.57 16.12 4.64
C PRO A 66 -6.17 16.02 6.05
N ALA A 67 -7.32 16.64 6.28
CA ALA A 67 -7.98 16.61 7.59
C ALA A 67 -8.39 15.19 8.03
N GLN A 68 -8.77 14.31 7.10
CA GLN A 68 -9.11 12.92 7.41
C GLN A 68 -7.85 12.10 7.71
N VAL A 69 -6.74 12.40 7.03
CA VAL A 69 -5.45 11.77 7.35
C VAL A 69 -4.95 12.21 8.72
N ASP A 70 -5.06 13.49 9.06
CA ASP A 70 -4.73 13.98 10.40
C ASP A 70 -5.61 13.30 11.48
N ALA A 71 -6.91 13.17 11.24
CA ALA A 71 -7.83 12.44 12.13
C ALA A 71 -7.47 10.95 12.28
N LEU A 72 -7.02 10.29 11.21
CA LEU A 72 -6.54 8.90 11.26
C LEU A 72 -5.38 8.75 12.25
N TYR A 73 -4.37 9.60 12.18
CA TYR A 73 -3.23 9.52 13.07
C TYR A 73 -3.58 9.96 14.50
N ALA A 74 -4.45 10.96 14.67
CA ALA A 74 -4.97 11.34 15.99
C ALA A 74 -5.71 10.17 16.67
N ALA A 75 -6.60 9.49 15.94
CA ALA A 75 -7.31 8.31 16.47
C ALA A 75 -6.35 7.15 16.77
N THR A 76 -5.36 6.92 15.92
CA THR A 76 -4.33 5.88 16.12
C THR A 76 -3.53 6.14 17.40
N LEU A 77 -3.05 7.37 17.57
CA LEU A 77 -2.28 7.76 18.76
C LEU A 77 -3.12 7.76 20.04
N ALA A 78 -4.37 8.22 19.96
CA ALA A 78 -5.28 8.17 21.10
C ALA A 78 -5.58 6.72 21.56
N ARG A 79 -5.69 5.78 20.62
CA ARG A 79 -6.01 4.38 20.91
C ARG A 79 -4.80 3.55 21.32
N PHE A 80 -3.66 3.73 20.65
CA PHE A 80 -2.50 2.84 20.77
C PHE A 80 -1.20 3.53 21.20
N GLY A 81 -1.17 4.87 21.22
CA GLY A 81 -0.03 5.67 21.67
C GLY A 81 1.14 5.76 20.72
N ARG A 82 1.14 5.01 19.59
CA ARG A 82 2.26 4.93 18.67
C ARG A 82 1.89 4.48 17.27
N VAL A 83 2.84 4.60 16.33
CA VAL A 83 2.79 4.04 14.98
C VAL A 83 4.14 3.39 14.68
N ASP A 84 4.19 2.08 14.47
CA ASP A 84 5.44 1.36 14.18
C ASP A 84 5.58 1.01 12.70
N VAL A 85 4.47 0.72 12.04
CA VAL A 85 4.44 0.36 10.61
C VAL A 85 3.34 1.14 9.91
N LEU A 86 3.64 1.70 8.75
CA LEU A 86 2.66 2.13 7.76
C LEU A 86 2.77 1.25 6.52
N PHE A 87 1.73 0.49 6.19
CA PHE A 87 1.57 -0.06 4.85
C PHE A 87 0.70 0.90 4.02
N ASN A 88 1.35 1.69 3.20
CA ASN A 88 0.78 2.78 2.41
C ASN A 88 0.29 2.23 1.07
N ASN A 89 -0.94 1.69 1.07
CA ASN A 89 -1.45 0.83 -0.01
C ASN A 89 -2.64 1.44 -0.78
N ALA A 90 -3.36 2.41 -0.23
CA ALA A 90 -4.53 2.98 -0.91
C ALA A 90 -4.18 3.43 -2.33
N SER A 91 -4.90 2.90 -3.31
CA SER A 91 -4.61 3.14 -4.73
C SER A 91 -5.86 2.89 -5.57
N ILE A 92 -5.96 3.60 -6.69
CA ILE A 92 -6.95 3.37 -7.75
C ILE A 92 -6.25 3.20 -9.09
N SER A 93 -6.97 2.62 -10.05
CA SER A 93 -6.49 2.41 -11.41
C SER A 93 -7.39 3.14 -12.40
N ALA A 94 -6.80 3.63 -13.48
CA ALA A 94 -7.48 4.11 -14.68
C ALA A 94 -6.94 3.42 -15.94
N ASN A 95 -6.58 2.13 -15.81
CA ASN A 95 -6.02 1.37 -16.92
C ASN A 95 -7.09 1.01 -17.96
N GLY A 96 -6.69 0.89 -19.22
CA GLY A 96 -7.55 0.54 -20.34
C GLY A 96 -8.26 1.75 -20.95
N ILE A 97 -7.79 2.96 -20.68
CA ILE A 97 -8.23 4.19 -21.35
C ILE A 97 -7.11 4.60 -22.29
N PRO A 98 -7.36 4.70 -23.62
CA PRO A 98 -6.39 5.24 -24.57
C PRO A 98 -5.86 6.60 -24.11
N PHE A 99 -4.59 6.90 -24.41
CA PHE A 99 -3.95 8.10 -23.88
C PHE A 99 -4.68 9.39 -24.27
N GLU A 100 -5.16 9.47 -25.52
CA GLU A 100 -5.91 10.58 -26.08
C GLU A 100 -7.33 10.74 -25.51
N GLU A 101 -7.89 9.69 -24.92
CA GLU A 101 -9.23 9.69 -24.30
C GLU A 101 -9.20 9.91 -22.79
N LEU A 102 -7.98 9.97 -22.20
CA LEU A 102 -7.82 10.13 -20.77
C LEU A 102 -8.23 11.56 -20.35
N THR A 103 -9.31 11.68 -19.59
CA THR A 103 -9.77 12.99 -19.10
C THR A 103 -8.88 13.52 -17.98
N TYR A 104 -8.83 14.86 -17.85
CA TYR A 104 -8.09 15.52 -16.79
C TYR A 104 -8.55 15.09 -15.38
N GLU A 105 -9.86 14.96 -15.18
CA GLU A 105 -10.46 14.53 -13.91
C GLU A 105 -10.00 13.13 -13.54
N ARG A 106 -9.89 12.24 -14.53
CA ARG A 106 -9.43 10.86 -14.30
C ARG A 106 -7.95 10.82 -13.95
N TRP A 107 -7.15 11.66 -14.64
CA TRP A 107 -5.74 11.86 -14.31
C TRP A 107 -5.60 12.35 -12.86
N CYS A 108 -6.28 13.45 -12.49
CA CYS A 108 -6.23 14.03 -11.15
C CYS A 108 -6.65 13.01 -10.08
N ALA A 109 -7.75 12.29 -10.27
CA ALA A 109 -8.21 11.29 -9.30
C ALA A 109 -7.14 10.22 -8.99
N VAL A 110 -6.39 9.77 -10.03
CA VAL A 110 -5.31 8.81 -9.84
C VAL A 110 -4.11 9.46 -9.13
N VAL A 111 -3.71 10.66 -9.52
CA VAL A 111 -2.61 11.39 -8.88
C VAL A 111 -2.93 11.68 -7.42
N ASP A 112 -4.13 12.19 -7.14
CA ASP A 112 -4.56 12.55 -5.79
C ASP A 112 -4.58 11.34 -4.86
N THR A 113 -5.06 10.19 -5.35
CA THR A 113 -5.11 8.98 -4.52
C THR A 113 -3.73 8.33 -4.39
N ASN A 114 -3.06 8.05 -5.52
CA ASN A 114 -1.89 7.17 -5.55
C ASN A 114 -0.58 7.87 -5.17
N LEU A 115 -0.52 9.19 -5.31
CA LEU A 115 0.68 9.97 -5.02
C LEU A 115 0.45 10.95 -3.88
N THR A 116 -0.50 11.89 -4.02
CA THR A 116 -0.76 12.90 -2.98
C THR A 116 -1.25 12.24 -1.69
N GLY A 117 -2.21 11.31 -1.77
CA GLY A 117 -2.70 10.58 -0.61
C GLY A 117 -1.63 9.72 0.06
N MET A 118 -0.76 9.08 -0.75
CA MET A 118 0.38 8.33 -0.23
C MET A 118 1.38 9.25 0.50
N PHE A 119 1.66 10.42 -0.05
CA PHE A 119 2.50 11.44 0.60
C PHE A 119 1.90 11.88 1.93
N LEU A 120 0.61 12.23 1.97
CA LEU A 120 -0.07 12.68 3.21
C LEU A 120 0.00 11.60 4.30
N CYS A 121 -0.30 10.36 3.95
CA CYS A 121 -0.22 9.24 4.90
C CYS A 121 1.21 9.00 5.38
N ALA A 122 2.20 9.04 4.48
CA ALA A 122 3.61 8.90 4.86
C ALA A 122 4.06 10.04 5.77
N GLN A 123 3.65 11.30 5.50
CA GLN A 123 3.98 12.45 6.32
C GLN A 123 3.38 12.34 7.73
N GLY A 124 2.12 11.91 7.85
CA GLY A 124 1.48 11.67 9.15
C GLY A 124 2.17 10.59 9.97
N ALA A 125 2.52 9.45 9.34
CA ALA A 125 3.29 8.39 9.97
C ALA A 125 4.68 8.88 10.40
N PHE A 126 5.37 9.61 9.54
CA PHE A 126 6.70 10.14 9.82
C PHE A 126 6.68 11.07 11.05
N ARG A 127 5.68 11.97 11.14
CA ARG A 127 5.51 12.84 12.33
C ARG A 127 5.32 12.02 13.60
N ALA A 128 4.46 11.01 13.58
CA ALA A 128 4.22 10.14 14.73
C ALA A 128 5.49 9.37 15.12
N MET A 129 6.14 8.69 14.17
CA MET A 129 7.35 7.89 14.37
C MET A 129 8.53 8.71 14.89
N LYS A 130 8.64 9.98 14.47
CA LYS A 130 9.67 10.91 14.94
C LYS A 130 9.43 11.38 16.38
N ALA A 131 8.16 11.60 16.76
CA ALA A 131 7.78 12.18 18.05
C ALA A 131 7.64 11.16 19.18
N GLN A 132 7.38 9.88 18.87
CA GLN A 132 7.13 8.81 19.87
C GLN A 132 8.40 8.37 20.61
N SER A 133 8.22 7.67 21.73
CA SER A 133 9.30 7.03 22.49
C SER A 133 9.02 5.53 22.72
N PRO A 134 9.95 4.61 22.36
CA PRO A 134 11.12 4.89 21.52
C PRO A 134 10.70 5.40 20.14
N ARG A 135 11.52 6.31 19.59
CA ARG A 135 11.30 6.85 18.23
C ARG A 135 11.61 5.80 17.16
N GLY A 136 11.19 6.08 15.93
CA GLY A 136 11.45 5.23 14.79
C GLY A 136 10.22 4.43 14.36
N GLY A 137 10.34 3.77 13.23
CA GLY A 137 9.28 2.97 12.62
C GLY A 137 9.58 2.64 11.16
N ARG A 138 8.61 2.04 10.48
CA ARG A 138 8.78 1.58 9.11
C ARG A 138 7.62 2.02 8.22
N ILE A 139 7.95 2.62 7.08
CA ILE A 139 6.99 2.95 6.02
C ILE A 139 7.23 1.99 4.86
N ILE A 140 6.20 1.27 4.43
CA ILE A 140 6.21 0.38 3.28
C ILE A 140 5.24 0.94 2.24
N ASN A 141 5.75 1.49 1.15
CA ASN A 141 4.93 2.01 0.07
C ASN A 141 4.58 0.89 -0.91
N ASN A 142 3.30 0.77 -1.25
CA ASN A 142 2.84 -0.13 -2.29
C ASN A 142 3.14 0.46 -3.67
N GLY A 143 4.22 0.00 -4.26
CA GLY A 143 4.60 0.29 -5.64
C GLY A 143 3.84 -0.55 -6.65
N SER A 144 4.51 -0.91 -7.72
CA SER A 144 4.03 -1.82 -8.77
C SER A 144 5.19 -2.13 -9.71
N ILE A 145 5.15 -3.24 -10.41
CA ILE A 145 6.02 -3.46 -11.57
C ILE A 145 5.84 -2.36 -12.64
N SER A 146 4.70 -1.64 -12.61
CA SER A 146 4.47 -0.44 -13.44
C SER A 146 5.36 0.75 -13.06
N ALA A 147 6.10 0.67 -11.94
CA ALA A 147 7.18 1.61 -11.61
C ALA A 147 8.46 1.39 -12.45
N HIS A 148 8.51 0.31 -13.22
CA HIS A 148 9.66 -0.08 -14.03
C HIS A 148 9.31 -0.21 -15.52
N ALA A 149 8.17 -0.83 -15.83
CA ALA A 149 7.70 -1.07 -17.19
C ALA A 149 6.20 -0.77 -17.31
N PRO A 150 5.79 0.13 -18.21
CA PRO A 150 4.39 0.49 -18.41
C PRO A 150 3.61 -0.65 -19.06
N ARG A 151 2.28 -0.56 -18.96
CA ARG A 151 1.33 -1.30 -19.80
C ARG A 151 0.69 -0.33 -20.79
N PRO A 152 0.18 -0.80 -21.94
CA PRO A 152 -0.69 0.02 -22.76
C PRO A 152 -1.86 0.60 -21.93
N ASP A 153 -2.26 1.81 -22.28
CA ASP A 153 -3.43 2.48 -21.71
C ASP A 153 -3.39 2.62 -20.18
N SER A 154 -2.20 2.92 -19.60
CA SER A 154 -2.00 2.98 -18.14
C SER A 154 -1.27 4.25 -17.66
N ALA A 155 -1.27 5.32 -18.45
CA ALA A 155 -0.44 6.50 -18.22
C ALA A 155 -0.51 7.07 -16.79
N PRO A 156 -1.66 7.38 -16.19
CA PRO A 156 -1.69 7.99 -14.85
C PRO A 156 -1.22 7.02 -13.76
N TYR A 157 -1.57 5.75 -13.88
CA TYR A 157 -1.12 4.72 -12.93
C TYR A 157 0.41 4.54 -13.01
N THR A 158 0.95 4.39 -14.23
CA THR A 158 2.39 4.25 -14.46
C THR A 158 3.15 5.48 -13.94
N ALA A 159 2.70 6.70 -14.28
CA ALA A 159 3.33 7.93 -13.81
C ALA A 159 3.36 8.01 -12.28
N THR A 160 2.24 7.71 -11.60
CA THR A 160 2.19 7.74 -10.13
C THR A 160 3.09 6.67 -9.50
N LYS A 161 3.17 5.45 -10.07
CA LYS A 161 4.02 4.39 -9.52
C LYS A 161 5.52 4.68 -9.71
N HIS A 162 5.94 5.34 -10.79
CA HIS A 162 7.30 5.87 -10.93
C HIS A 162 7.58 6.97 -9.89
N ALA A 163 6.63 7.90 -9.67
CA ALA A 163 6.77 8.96 -8.68
C ALA A 163 6.88 8.42 -7.25
N VAL A 164 6.16 7.34 -6.91
CA VAL A 164 6.28 6.65 -5.62
C VAL A 164 7.70 6.16 -5.36
N THR A 165 8.42 5.72 -6.39
CA THR A 165 9.84 5.32 -6.26
C THR A 165 10.72 6.49 -5.81
N GLY A 166 10.51 7.68 -6.36
CA GLY A 166 11.19 8.91 -5.92
C GLY A 166 10.83 9.28 -4.49
N LEU A 167 9.54 9.26 -4.16
CA LEU A 167 9.04 9.53 -2.81
C LEU A 167 9.62 8.57 -1.78
N THR A 168 9.68 7.27 -2.08
CA THR A 168 10.27 6.24 -1.21
C THR A 168 11.74 6.53 -0.90
N LYS A 169 12.53 6.89 -1.91
CA LYS A 169 13.95 7.23 -1.77
C LYS A 169 14.14 8.46 -0.89
N SER A 170 13.32 9.51 -1.10
CA SER A 170 13.36 10.75 -0.31
C SER A 170 13.04 10.48 1.16
N ILE A 171 11.91 9.78 1.45
CA ILE A 171 11.54 9.44 2.82
C ILE A 171 12.61 8.57 3.50
N SER A 172 13.21 7.62 2.77
CA SER A 172 14.30 6.78 3.28
C SER A 172 15.53 7.60 3.67
N LEU A 173 15.85 8.64 2.90
CA LEU A 173 16.98 9.54 3.21
C LEU A 173 16.67 10.39 4.44
N ASP A 174 15.52 11.04 4.46
CA ASP A 174 15.13 11.97 5.52
C ASP A 174 14.86 11.25 6.86
N GLY A 175 14.45 9.98 6.80
CA GLY A 175 14.14 9.14 7.96
C GLY A 175 15.33 8.67 8.77
N ARG A 176 16.56 8.65 8.18
CA ARG A 176 17.77 8.08 8.79
C ARG A 176 18.10 8.65 10.17
N ALA A 177 17.95 9.96 10.32
CA ALA A 177 18.24 10.65 11.58
C ALA A 177 17.24 10.33 12.70
N TYR A 178 16.13 9.65 12.38
CA TYR A 178 15.02 9.39 13.29
C TYR A 178 14.70 7.90 13.44
N ASP A 179 15.56 7.01 12.96
CA ASP A 179 15.34 5.56 12.94
C ASP A 179 14.06 5.16 12.19
N ILE A 180 13.73 5.93 11.14
CA ILE A 180 12.57 5.65 10.26
C ILE A 180 13.07 5.00 8.98
N ALA A 181 12.74 3.73 8.80
CA ALA A 181 13.02 3.00 7.59
C ALA A 181 11.88 3.23 6.56
N CYS A 182 12.24 3.42 5.29
CA CYS A 182 11.25 3.46 4.21
C CYS A 182 11.67 2.52 3.09
N GLY A 183 10.73 1.67 2.65
CA GLY A 183 10.91 0.76 1.53
C GLY A 183 9.69 0.71 0.64
N GLN A 184 9.82 0.04 -0.50
CA GLN A 184 8.77 -0.13 -1.50
C GLN A 184 8.64 -1.59 -1.87
N ILE A 185 7.40 -2.06 -1.99
CA ILE A 185 7.09 -3.37 -2.55
C ILE A 185 6.42 -3.17 -3.91
N ASP A 186 7.06 -3.66 -4.98
CA ASP A 186 6.55 -3.62 -6.34
C ASP A 186 5.82 -4.92 -6.65
N ILE A 187 4.49 -4.82 -6.72
CA ILE A 187 3.62 -5.98 -6.84
C ILE A 187 3.19 -6.13 -8.30
N GLY A 188 3.26 -7.38 -8.80
CA GLY A 188 2.68 -7.76 -10.07
C GLY A 188 1.17 -7.96 -10.01
N ASN A 189 0.62 -8.85 -10.86
CA ASN A 189 -0.81 -9.15 -10.88
C ASN A 189 -1.20 -10.00 -9.65
N ALA A 190 -1.65 -9.40 -8.58
CA ALA A 190 -2.23 -10.11 -7.44
C ALA A 190 -3.74 -10.34 -7.64
N VAL A 191 -4.25 -11.48 -7.19
CA VAL A 191 -5.68 -11.83 -7.28
C VAL A 191 -6.49 -10.87 -6.40
N THR A 192 -7.12 -9.89 -7.03
CA THR A 192 -7.99 -8.88 -6.41
C THR A 192 -9.06 -8.46 -7.42
N ASP A 193 -10.14 -7.86 -6.94
CA ASP A 193 -11.17 -7.30 -7.83
C ASP A 193 -10.60 -6.31 -8.85
N MET A 194 -9.62 -5.48 -8.42
CA MET A 194 -8.95 -4.51 -9.29
C MET A 194 -8.19 -5.18 -10.43
N ALA A 195 -7.63 -6.36 -10.21
CA ALA A 195 -6.80 -7.08 -11.16
C ALA A 195 -7.54 -8.24 -11.87
N ALA A 196 -8.81 -8.47 -11.57
CA ALA A 196 -9.57 -9.63 -12.09
C ALA A 196 -9.52 -9.74 -13.63
N ARG A 197 -9.58 -8.60 -14.34
CA ARG A 197 -9.47 -8.56 -15.81
C ARG A 197 -8.13 -9.09 -16.34
N MET A 198 -7.06 -9.12 -15.55
CA MET A 198 -5.77 -9.64 -15.98
C MET A 198 -5.83 -11.14 -16.28
N ALA A 199 -6.68 -11.87 -15.54
CA ALA A 199 -6.91 -13.29 -15.76
C ALA A 199 -7.73 -13.59 -17.03
N THR A 200 -8.59 -12.66 -17.48
CA THR A 200 -9.45 -12.83 -18.66
C THR A 200 -8.78 -12.30 -19.94
N GLY A 201 -7.97 -11.29 -19.86
CA GLY A 201 -7.21 -10.73 -20.96
C GLY A 201 -7.01 -9.22 -20.85
N VAL A 202 -5.80 -8.79 -21.14
CA VAL A 202 -5.39 -7.38 -21.20
C VAL A 202 -4.54 -7.13 -22.44
N LYS A 203 -4.56 -5.89 -22.91
CA LYS A 203 -3.78 -5.44 -24.06
C LYS A 203 -2.28 -5.61 -23.77
N GLN A 204 -1.60 -6.30 -24.66
CA GLN A 204 -0.16 -6.52 -24.65
C GLN A 204 0.55 -5.44 -25.46
N ALA A 205 1.89 -5.37 -25.38
CA ALA A 205 2.71 -4.38 -26.08
C ALA A 205 2.53 -4.46 -27.60
N ASP A 206 2.29 -5.63 -28.15
CA ASP A 206 2.03 -5.89 -29.57
C ASP A 206 0.56 -5.65 -29.99
N GLY A 207 -0.29 -5.18 -29.06
CA GLY A 207 -1.71 -4.86 -29.29
C GLY A 207 -2.67 -6.04 -29.12
N ARG A 208 -2.23 -7.29 -29.09
CA ARG A 208 -3.11 -8.44 -28.85
C ARG A 208 -3.67 -8.41 -27.43
N ILE A 209 -4.82 -9.06 -27.23
CA ILE A 209 -5.39 -9.30 -25.90
C ILE A 209 -4.98 -10.71 -25.42
N ALA A 210 -4.35 -10.78 -24.26
CA ALA A 210 -3.95 -12.07 -23.69
C ALA A 210 -4.12 -12.08 -22.16
N PRO A 211 -4.49 -13.23 -21.56
CA PRO A 211 -4.50 -13.38 -20.11
C PRO A 211 -3.06 -13.38 -19.56
N GLU A 212 -2.93 -12.90 -18.33
CA GLU A 212 -1.66 -12.92 -17.62
C GLU A 212 -1.76 -13.71 -16.32
N ALA A 213 -0.65 -14.36 -15.93
CA ALA A 213 -0.60 -15.09 -14.68
C ALA A 213 -0.81 -14.17 -13.48
N MET A 214 -1.52 -14.70 -12.47
CA MET A 214 -1.88 -14.02 -11.25
C MET A 214 -1.14 -14.64 -10.06
N LEU A 215 -0.81 -13.79 -9.08
CA LEU A 215 -0.22 -14.18 -7.79
C LEU A 215 -1.32 -14.23 -6.73
N ASP A 216 -1.29 -15.24 -5.88
CA ASP A 216 -2.14 -15.27 -4.69
C ASP A 216 -1.81 -14.07 -3.78
N VAL A 217 -2.84 -13.34 -3.37
CA VAL A 217 -2.70 -12.14 -2.54
C VAL A 217 -2.06 -12.44 -1.17
N GLU A 218 -2.22 -13.64 -0.64
CA GLU A 218 -1.58 -14.06 0.62
C GLU A 218 -0.05 -14.05 0.50
N ARG A 219 0.52 -14.33 -0.69
CA ARG A 219 1.98 -14.22 -0.90
C ARG A 219 2.47 -12.78 -0.80
N VAL A 220 1.65 -11.82 -1.22
CA VAL A 220 1.93 -10.39 -1.03
C VAL A 220 1.88 -10.04 0.45
N ALA A 221 0.88 -10.56 1.16
CA ALA A 221 0.74 -10.33 2.60
C ALA A 221 1.92 -10.89 3.40
N ASP A 222 2.39 -12.10 3.06
CA ASP A 222 3.59 -12.71 3.65
C ASP A 222 4.84 -11.81 3.45
N ALA A 223 5.01 -11.26 2.24
CA ALA A 223 6.12 -10.37 1.93
C ALA A 223 6.05 -9.05 2.73
N VAL A 224 4.86 -8.47 2.88
CA VAL A 224 4.66 -7.24 3.68
C VAL A 224 4.94 -7.51 5.16
N VAL A 225 4.48 -8.65 5.72
CA VAL A 225 4.80 -9.05 7.09
C VAL A 225 6.30 -9.25 7.27
N HIS A 226 6.99 -9.89 6.31
CA HIS A 226 8.44 -10.01 6.34
C HIS A 226 9.12 -8.64 6.40
N MET A 227 8.76 -7.71 5.50
CA MET A 227 9.32 -6.35 5.53
C MET A 227 9.04 -5.63 6.85
N ALA A 228 7.82 -5.78 7.39
CA ALA A 228 7.40 -5.14 8.62
C ALA A 228 8.14 -5.67 9.86
N SER A 229 8.49 -6.96 9.90
CA SER A 229 9.10 -7.64 11.05
C SER A 229 10.61 -7.44 11.19
N LEU A 230 11.28 -6.88 10.20
CA LEU A 230 12.72 -6.63 10.27
C LEU A 230 13.05 -5.59 11.36
N PRO A 231 14.17 -5.73 12.07
CA PRO A 231 14.66 -4.70 12.97
C PRO A 231 14.97 -3.41 12.19
N LEU A 232 14.92 -2.24 12.85
CA LEU A 232 15.01 -0.94 12.15
C LEU A 232 16.40 -0.66 11.54
N GLU A 233 17.46 -1.34 11.99
CA GLU A 233 18.77 -1.28 11.35
C GLU A 233 18.81 -1.98 9.97
N ALA A 234 17.83 -2.83 9.66
CA ALA A 234 17.72 -3.52 8.39
C ALA A 234 16.50 -3.02 7.60
N ASN A 235 16.67 -2.66 6.34
CA ASN A 235 15.60 -2.18 5.48
C ASN A 235 15.60 -2.90 4.13
N VAL A 236 14.46 -3.47 3.75
CA VAL A 236 14.20 -3.85 2.37
C VAL A 236 13.84 -2.58 1.61
N GLN A 237 14.83 -2.00 0.93
CA GLN A 237 14.62 -0.74 0.20
C GLN A 237 13.66 -0.90 -0.98
N PHE A 238 13.82 -1.98 -1.76
CA PHE A 238 12.94 -2.36 -2.85
C PHE A 238 12.77 -3.88 -2.88
N MET A 239 11.53 -4.32 -3.06
CA MET A 239 11.18 -5.72 -3.26
C MET A 239 10.22 -5.84 -4.44
N THR A 240 10.48 -6.73 -5.38
CA THR A 240 9.54 -7.06 -6.45
C THR A 240 8.98 -8.45 -6.22
N ILE A 241 7.66 -8.59 -6.20
CA ILE A 241 6.95 -9.86 -6.08
C ILE A 241 5.88 -9.99 -7.16
N MET A 242 5.89 -11.09 -7.89
CA MET A 242 4.95 -11.32 -8.99
C MET A 242 4.77 -12.81 -9.28
N ALA A 243 3.74 -13.16 -10.05
CA ALA A 243 3.59 -14.53 -10.53
C ALA A 243 4.75 -14.89 -11.47
N THR A 244 5.33 -16.08 -11.28
CA THR A 244 6.50 -16.54 -12.06
C THR A 244 6.29 -16.49 -13.57
N LYS A 245 5.07 -16.77 -14.03
CA LYS A 245 4.72 -16.78 -15.46
C LYS A 245 4.19 -15.45 -15.99
N MET A 246 4.18 -14.41 -15.15
CA MET A 246 3.74 -13.08 -15.56
C MET A 246 4.78 -12.44 -16.49
N PRO A 247 4.37 -11.86 -17.64
CA PRO A 247 5.30 -11.15 -18.50
C PRO A 247 5.79 -9.86 -17.83
N PHE A 248 7.11 -9.74 -17.67
CA PHE A 248 7.78 -8.56 -17.12
C PHE A 248 9.17 -8.42 -17.75
N VAL A 249 10.14 -9.30 -17.40
CA VAL A 249 11.42 -9.40 -18.10
C VAL A 249 11.17 -10.01 -19.49
N GLY A 250 11.71 -9.40 -20.53
CA GLY A 250 11.46 -9.82 -21.92
C GLY A 250 10.07 -9.43 -22.46
N ARG A 251 9.36 -8.52 -21.79
CA ARG A 251 8.18 -7.86 -22.33
C ARG A 251 8.65 -6.84 -23.37
N GLY A 252 8.39 -7.10 -24.63
CA GLY A 252 8.74 -6.25 -25.77
C GLY A 252 8.00 -6.70 -26.98
#